data_d0396353a5159439af8a26bd0d671003
#
_entry.id   d0396353a5159439af8a26bd0d671003
#
_cell.length_a   1.000
_cell.length_b   1.000
_cell.length_c   1.000
_cell.angle_alpha   90.00
_cell.angle_beta   90.00
_cell.angle_gamma   90.00
#
_symmetry.space_group_name_H-M   'P 1'
#
loop_
_entity.id
_entity.type
_entity.pdbx_description
1 polymer ?
#
loop_
_entity_poly.entity_id
_entity_poly.type
_entity_poly.pdbx_seq_one_letter_code
_entity_poly.pdbx_strand_id
1 'polypeptide(L)' 'VPTEQYHEPPGELSEETRTFARLCTSLIEEAEAINWYQQRLAVERDPEARAI' A
#
# COMPACT_ATOMS: atom_id res chain seq x y z
N VAL A 1 9.19 -8.42 2.50
CA VAL A 1 8.43 -8.40 3.74
C VAL A 1 7.52 -7.21 3.78
N PRO A 2 6.27 -7.40 4.14
CA PRO A 2 5.35 -6.28 4.28
C PRO A 2 5.85 -5.28 5.32
N THR A 3 5.48 -4.03 5.14
CA THR A 3 5.77 -2.98 6.11
C THR A 3 5.04 -3.31 7.41
N GLU A 4 5.76 -3.25 8.52
CA GLU A 4 5.13 -3.44 9.82
C GLU A 4 4.26 -2.24 10.14
N GLN A 5 3.05 -2.52 10.59
CA GLN A 5 2.11 -1.46 10.92
C GLN A 5 2.46 -0.76 12.24
N TYR A 6 3.01 -1.50 13.19
CA TYR A 6 3.33 -0.94 14.51
C TYR A 6 4.81 -1.07 14.82
N HIS A 7 5.39 0.01 15.35
CA HIS A 7 6.76 0.03 15.87
C HIS A 7 6.78 -0.13 17.37
N GLU A 8 5.69 0.21 18.03
CA GLU A 8 5.57 0.13 19.47
C GLU A 8 4.49 -0.90 19.83
N PRO A 9 4.49 -1.40 21.08
CA PRO A 9 3.48 -2.39 21.47
C PRO A 9 2.07 -1.81 21.28
N PRO A 10 1.21 -2.49 20.50
CA PRO A 10 -0.13 -1.96 20.21
C PRO A 10 -0.95 -1.67 21.47
N GLY A 11 -0.75 -2.45 22.54
CA GLY A 11 -1.47 -2.24 23.77
C GLY A 11 -1.15 -0.93 24.48
N GLU A 12 -0.02 -0.30 24.13
CA GLU A 12 0.38 0.97 24.70
C GLU A 12 -0.03 2.15 23.83
N LEU A 13 -0.61 1.88 22.66
CA LEU A 13 -1.04 2.92 21.74
C LEU A 13 -2.53 3.18 21.90
N SER A 14 -2.92 4.45 21.77
CA SER A 14 -4.32 4.80 21.78
C SER A 14 -5.01 4.22 20.55
N GLU A 15 -6.32 4.09 20.61
CA GLU A 15 -7.11 3.66 19.47
C GLU A 15 -6.92 4.58 18.27
N GLU A 16 -6.86 5.88 18.52
CA GLU A 16 -6.64 6.88 17.47
C GLU A 16 -5.30 6.68 16.79
N THR A 17 -4.25 6.42 17.56
CA THR A 17 -2.92 6.21 17.01
C THR A 17 -2.88 4.93 16.20
N ARG A 18 -3.54 3.87 16.66
CA ARG A 18 -3.60 2.63 15.90
C ARG A 18 -4.35 2.79 14.60
N THR A 19 -5.43 3.58 14.61
CA THR A 19 -6.18 3.88 13.39
C THR A 19 -5.32 4.66 12.41
N PHE A 20 -4.57 5.65 12.91
CA PHE A 20 -3.66 6.42 12.07
C PHE A 20 -2.60 5.51 11.43
N ALA A 21 -2.03 4.60 12.21
CA ALA A 21 -1.05 3.66 11.69
C ALA A 21 -1.62 2.81 10.56
N ARG A 22 -2.87 2.36 10.71
CA ARG A 22 -3.54 1.57 9.68
C ARG A 22 -3.75 2.39 8.41
N LEU A 23 -4.14 3.65 8.55
CA LEU A 23 -4.31 4.54 7.40
C LEU A 23 -2.99 4.76 6.66
N CYS A 24 -1.91 4.96 7.39
CA CYS A 24 -0.59 5.12 6.78
C CYS A 24 -0.18 3.86 6.02
N THR A 25 -0.40 2.68 6.60
CA THR A 25 -0.10 1.42 5.94
C THR A 25 -0.90 1.28 4.66
N SER A 26 -2.18 1.64 4.68
CA SER A 26 -3.03 1.60 3.48
C SER A 26 -2.51 2.52 2.39
N LEU A 27 -2.02 3.71 2.75
CA LEU A 27 -1.44 4.64 1.78
C LEU A 27 -0.18 4.07 1.15
N ILE A 28 0.66 3.42 1.95
CA ILE A 28 1.87 2.78 1.43
C ILE A 28 1.49 1.68 0.44
N GLU A 29 0.52 0.87 0.77
CA GLU A 29 0.07 -0.20 -0.12
C GLU A 29 -0.52 0.34 -1.41
N GLU A 30 -1.28 1.41 -1.34
CA GLU A 30 -1.82 2.05 -2.54
C GLU A 30 -0.71 2.62 -3.41
N ALA A 31 0.31 3.24 -2.80
CA ALA A 31 1.43 3.77 -3.55
C ALA A 31 2.22 2.66 -4.24
N GLU A 32 2.42 1.53 -3.56
CA GLU A 32 3.06 0.38 -4.16
C GLU A 32 2.26 -0.16 -5.35
N ALA A 33 0.94 -0.23 -5.21
CA ALA A 33 0.08 -0.70 -6.28
C ALA A 33 0.18 0.21 -7.51
N ILE A 34 0.19 1.52 -7.30
CA ILE A 34 0.34 2.48 -8.41
C ILE A 34 1.65 2.25 -9.14
N ASN A 35 2.74 2.07 -8.39
CA ASN A 35 4.05 1.81 -8.96
C ASN A 35 4.06 0.51 -9.79
N TRP A 36 3.48 -0.55 -9.24
CA TRP A 36 3.46 -1.85 -9.90
C TRP A 36 2.58 -1.82 -11.16
N TYR A 37 1.46 -1.15 -11.11
CA TYR A 37 0.60 -1.01 -12.28
C TYR A 37 1.28 -0.20 -13.37
N GLN A 38 2.02 0.84 -13.00
CA GLN A 38 2.76 1.62 -13.97
C GLN A 38 3.84 0.77 -14.65
N GLN A 39 4.51 -0.07 -13.89
CA GLN A 39 5.49 -0.98 -14.45
C GLN A 39 4.84 -1.98 -15.41
N ARG A 40 3.67 -2.49 -15.06
CA ARG A 40 2.94 -3.40 -15.92
C ARG A 40 2.56 -2.72 -17.23
N LEU A 41 2.06 -1.51 -17.15
CA LEU A 41 1.70 -0.75 -18.35
C LEU A 41 2.90 -0.54 -19.26
N ALA A 42 4.07 -0.31 -18.69
CA ALA A 42 5.28 -0.06 -19.46
C ALA A 42 5.68 -1.26 -20.33
N VAL A 43 5.39 -2.48 -19.87
CA VAL A 43 5.76 -3.69 -20.61
C VAL A 43 4.60 -4.39 -21.31
N GLU A 44 3.36 -4.01 -20.96
CA GLU A 44 2.18 -4.64 -21.57
C GLU A 44 1.97 -4.13 -22.98
N ARG A 45 1.82 -5.05 -23.92
CA ARG A 45 1.67 -4.72 -25.35
C ARG A 45 0.26 -4.94 -25.87
N ASP A 46 -0.55 -5.68 -25.15
CA ASP A 46 -1.93 -5.93 -25.52
C ASP A 46 -2.77 -4.70 -25.19
N PRO A 47 -3.41 -4.06 -26.18
CA PRO A 47 -4.20 -2.86 -25.92
C PRO A 47 -5.35 -3.09 -24.95
N GLU A 48 -5.97 -4.25 -24.97
CA GLU A 48 -7.06 -4.55 -24.04
C GLU A 48 -6.55 -4.69 -22.62
N ALA A 49 -5.43 -5.35 -22.44
CA ALA A 49 -4.84 -5.50 -21.11
C ALA A 49 -4.36 -4.15 -20.57
N ARG A 50 -3.84 -3.28 -21.45
CA ARG A 50 -3.42 -1.93 -21.03
C ARG A 50 -4.59 -1.08 -20.56
N ALA A 51 -5.77 -1.33 -21.10
CA ALA A 51 -6.97 -0.55 -20.77
C ALA A 51 -7.58 -0.94 -19.43
N ILE A 52 -7.21 -2.08 -18.90
CA ILE A 52 -7.69 -2.53 -17.62
C ILE A 52 -6.82 -1.98 -16.50
#